data_293733bce7bf2ec1b1067c440d4051a6
#
_entry.id   293733bce7bf2ec1b1067c440d4051a6
#
_cell.length_a   1.000
_cell.length_b   1.000
_cell.length_c   1.000
_cell.angle_alpha   90.00
_cell.angle_beta   90.00
_cell.angle_gamma   90.00
#
_symmetry.space_group_name_H-M   'P 1'
#
loop_
_entity.id
_entity.type
_entity.pdbx_description
1 polymer ?
#
loop_
_entity_poly.entity_id
_entity_poly.type
_entity_poly.pdbx_seq_one_letter_code
_entity_poly.pdbx_strand_id
1 'polypeptide(L)'
;ESGQPAIAMFAPCDIETAIALQHAPLDGLVFEGEHAGWDIAALRTAMQFLLNRQQILHTGTPAPALTPIARIPANGVEMNQYLAKQALDLGCYGIMWPHVSTVAQAYNAVSACRYPRLKHKPLYEPAGIRGDGPTHAVRYWGVTRDEYYARADVWPLAPQGEIICVILIEDLAGIANLPDILREVPGIGAVLIGGGDLAQELGYPRQSEHETVRDAMAQIVSTCKEFGVPVGHPQTDASNIERVLAEGYRLLIGEAPRSFAALQALRSASPEN
;
A
#
# COMPACT_ATOMS: atom_id res chain seq x y z
N GLU A 1 -6.74 8.32 -9.30
CA GLU A 1 -7.33 9.52 -9.93
C GLU A 1 -8.33 9.16 -11.05
N SER A 2 -8.08 8.05 -11.79
CA SER A 2 -9.01 7.59 -12.85
C SER A 2 -10.31 6.98 -12.34
N GLY A 3 -10.43 6.68 -11.04
CA GLY A 3 -11.56 5.94 -10.48
C GLY A 3 -11.50 4.43 -10.73
N GLN A 4 -10.49 3.95 -11.45
CA GLN A 4 -10.29 2.53 -11.69
C GLN A 4 -9.75 1.83 -10.43
N PRO A 5 -10.12 0.56 -10.19
CA PRO A 5 -9.53 -0.21 -9.13
C PRO A 5 -8.06 -0.52 -9.42
N ALA A 6 -7.22 -0.44 -8.38
CA ALA A 6 -5.84 -0.91 -8.43
C ALA A 6 -5.78 -2.38 -8.00
N ILE A 7 -4.98 -3.18 -8.70
CA ILE A 7 -4.78 -4.60 -8.40
C ILE A 7 -3.35 -4.81 -7.91
N ALA A 8 -3.21 -5.34 -6.71
CA ALA A 8 -1.93 -5.68 -6.13
C ALA A 8 -1.93 -7.10 -5.57
N MET A 9 -0.75 -7.62 -5.24
CA MET A 9 -0.62 -8.89 -4.53
C MET A 9 0.55 -8.85 -3.56
N PHE A 10 0.47 -9.67 -2.52
CA PHE A 10 1.61 -9.93 -1.65
C PHE A 10 2.61 -10.90 -2.30
N ALA A 11 3.89 -10.64 -2.10
CA ALA A 11 4.98 -11.47 -2.59
C ALA A 11 6.14 -11.51 -1.59
N PRO A 12 6.85 -12.62 -1.48
CA PRO A 12 8.08 -12.68 -0.70
C PRO A 12 9.17 -11.80 -1.32
N CYS A 13 10.13 -11.38 -0.50
CA CYS A 13 11.30 -10.61 -0.95
C CYS A 13 12.35 -11.53 -1.55
N ASP A 14 12.08 -12.14 -2.70
CA ASP A 14 13.03 -13.00 -3.39
C ASP A 14 13.13 -12.72 -4.90
N ILE A 15 14.26 -13.10 -5.49
CA ILE A 15 14.60 -12.80 -6.88
C ILE A 15 13.68 -13.54 -7.85
N GLU A 16 13.44 -14.83 -7.61
CA GLU A 16 12.68 -15.68 -8.53
C GLU A 16 11.23 -15.21 -8.64
N THR A 17 10.63 -14.83 -7.51
CA THR A 17 9.29 -14.23 -7.49
C THR A 17 9.27 -12.88 -8.21
N ALA A 18 10.27 -12.01 -8.01
CA ALA A 18 10.34 -10.74 -8.69
C ALA A 18 10.46 -10.92 -10.22
N ILE A 19 11.29 -11.85 -10.68
CA ILE A 19 11.43 -12.19 -12.11
C ILE A 19 10.11 -12.74 -12.67
N ALA A 20 9.47 -13.65 -11.97
CA ALA A 20 8.23 -14.27 -12.41
C ALA A 20 7.08 -13.26 -12.55
N LEU A 21 7.05 -12.23 -11.67
CA LEU A 21 5.97 -11.26 -11.59
C LEU A 21 6.20 -9.98 -12.41
N GLN A 22 7.40 -9.71 -12.93
CA GLN A 22 7.70 -8.45 -13.63
C GLN A 22 6.78 -8.14 -14.84
N HIS A 23 6.08 -9.16 -15.35
CA HIS A 23 5.11 -9.05 -16.44
C HIS A 23 3.67 -9.35 -16.01
N ALA A 24 3.43 -9.48 -14.70
CA ALA A 24 2.09 -9.75 -14.21
C ALA A 24 1.14 -8.56 -14.50
N PRO A 25 -0.13 -8.82 -14.79
CA PRO A 25 -1.12 -7.77 -15.04
C PRO A 25 -1.60 -7.14 -13.73
N LEU A 26 -0.67 -6.57 -12.98
CA LEU A 26 -0.84 -5.91 -11.69
C LEU A 26 -0.47 -4.43 -11.79
N ASP A 27 -0.96 -3.62 -10.87
CA ASP A 27 -0.54 -2.23 -10.67
C ASP A 27 0.54 -2.12 -9.58
N GLY A 28 0.52 -3.03 -8.61
CA GLY A 28 1.47 -3.01 -7.50
C GLY A 28 1.87 -4.40 -7.01
N LEU A 29 3.05 -4.46 -6.41
CA LEU A 29 3.56 -5.64 -5.71
C LEU A 29 3.90 -5.25 -4.28
N VAL A 30 3.26 -5.90 -3.32
CA VAL A 30 3.49 -5.68 -1.90
C VAL A 30 4.49 -6.72 -1.41
N PHE A 31 5.72 -6.29 -1.20
CA PHE A 31 6.75 -7.14 -0.59
C PHE A 31 6.44 -7.38 0.88
N GLU A 32 6.28 -8.65 1.20
CA GLU A 32 5.84 -9.11 2.51
C GLU A 32 6.99 -9.11 3.51
N GLY A 33 6.91 -8.28 4.52
CA GLY A 33 7.90 -8.21 5.60
C GLY A 33 7.32 -8.46 6.99
N GLU A 34 6.00 -8.53 7.13
CA GLU A 34 5.34 -8.74 8.41
C GLU A 34 5.39 -10.23 8.83
N HIS A 35 4.86 -11.12 7.98
CA HIS A 35 4.80 -12.55 8.30
C HIS A 35 5.96 -13.36 7.72
N ALA A 36 6.76 -12.74 6.82
CA ALA A 36 7.91 -13.38 6.18
C ALA A 36 9.17 -12.74 6.68
N GLY A 37 9.82 -12.71 7.58
CA GLY A 37 11.07 -12.09 8.06
C GLY A 37 11.53 -10.88 7.26
N TRP A 38 11.86 -9.81 7.94
CA TRP A 38 12.35 -8.59 7.33
C TRP A 38 13.81 -8.72 6.91
N ASP A 39 14.06 -8.75 5.61
CA ASP A 39 15.40 -8.71 5.02
C ASP A 39 15.50 -7.57 4.00
N ILE A 40 16.09 -6.47 4.42
CA ILE A 40 16.24 -5.27 3.60
C ILE A 40 17.19 -5.48 2.41
N ALA A 41 18.15 -6.41 2.50
CA ALA A 41 19.04 -6.74 1.38
C ALA A 41 18.31 -7.59 0.33
N ALA A 42 17.48 -8.53 0.76
CA ALA A 42 16.61 -9.29 -0.12
C ALA A 42 15.60 -8.38 -0.84
N LEU A 43 14.93 -7.46 -0.12
CA LEU A 43 14.04 -6.47 -0.71
C LEU A 43 14.75 -5.64 -1.78
N ARG A 44 15.94 -5.11 -1.47
CA ARG A 44 16.75 -4.33 -2.42
C ARG A 44 17.03 -5.11 -3.70
N THR A 45 17.39 -6.37 -3.56
CA THR A 45 17.75 -7.23 -4.69
C THR A 45 16.50 -7.57 -5.52
N ALA A 46 15.41 -7.99 -4.88
CA ALA A 46 14.15 -8.30 -5.55
C ALA A 46 13.63 -7.10 -6.36
N MET A 47 13.68 -5.88 -5.82
CA MET A 47 13.28 -4.67 -6.52
C MET A 47 14.07 -4.44 -7.82
N GLN A 48 15.41 -4.73 -7.86
CA GLN A 48 16.20 -4.58 -9.08
C GLN A 48 15.75 -5.56 -10.17
N PHE A 49 15.36 -6.78 -9.80
CA PHE A 49 14.83 -7.79 -10.73
C PHE A 49 13.37 -7.55 -11.14
N LEU A 50 12.64 -6.73 -10.38
CA LEU A 50 11.29 -6.31 -10.76
C LEU A 50 11.30 -5.30 -11.93
N LEU A 51 12.41 -4.58 -12.16
CA LEU A 51 12.51 -3.60 -13.23
C LEU A 51 12.47 -4.27 -14.61
N ASN A 52 11.44 -3.97 -15.38
CA ASN A 52 11.28 -4.44 -16.75
C ASN A 52 11.93 -3.46 -17.73
N ARG A 53 13.14 -3.76 -18.19
CA ARG A 53 13.90 -2.90 -19.09
C ARG A 53 13.20 -2.69 -20.45
N GLN A 54 12.52 -3.71 -20.96
CA GLN A 54 11.79 -3.60 -22.22
C GLN A 54 10.62 -2.63 -22.08
N GLN A 55 9.89 -2.71 -20.98
CA GLN A 55 8.80 -1.77 -20.66
C GLN A 55 9.32 -0.34 -20.56
N ILE A 56 10.41 -0.10 -19.80
CA ILE A 56 11.04 1.21 -19.65
C ILE A 56 11.44 1.80 -21.00
N LEU A 57 12.08 1.01 -21.86
CA LEU A 57 12.47 1.46 -23.21
C LEU A 57 11.25 1.77 -24.09
N HIS A 58 10.19 0.96 -23.97
CA HIS A 58 8.99 1.12 -24.80
C HIS A 58 8.15 2.33 -24.39
N THR A 59 7.97 2.55 -23.09
CA THR A 59 7.18 3.66 -22.54
C THR A 59 7.94 4.99 -22.49
N GLY A 60 9.27 4.95 -22.52
CA GLY A 60 10.12 6.12 -22.37
C GLY A 60 10.12 6.72 -20.96
N THR A 61 9.56 6.02 -19.97
CA THR A 61 9.57 6.42 -18.57
C THR A 61 10.38 5.44 -17.70
N PRO A 62 11.19 5.90 -16.74
CA PRO A 62 11.90 5.03 -15.81
C PRO A 62 10.99 4.42 -14.73
N ALA A 63 9.73 4.83 -14.64
CA ALA A 63 8.79 4.30 -13.67
C ALA A 63 8.62 2.78 -13.86
N PRO A 64 8.63 1.97 -12.77
CA PRO A 64 8.44 0.54 -12.87
C PRO A 64 7.02 0.20 -13.35
N ALA A 65 6.87 -0.92 -14.07
CA ALA A 65 5.56 -1.42 -14.50
C ALA A 65 4.68 -1.82 -13.31
N LEU A 66 5.30 -2.38 -12.28
CA LEU A 66 4.67 -2.72 -11.01
C LEU A 66 5.19 -1.80 -9.91
N THR A 67 4.29 -1.14 -9.21
CA THR A 67 4.62 -0.25 -8.10
C THR A 67 5.10 -1.08 -6.89
N PRO A 68 6.39 -1.00 -6.48
CA PRO A 68 6.85 -1.74 -5.31
C PRO A 68 6.43 -1.04 -4.02
N ILE A 69 5.69 -1.78 -3.20
CA ILE A 69 5.22 -1.37 -1.87
C ILE A 69 5.83 -2.35 -0.86
N ALA A 70 6.24 -1.90 0.31
CA ALA A 70 6.70 -2.77 1.38
C ALA A 70 5.68 -2.84 2.51
N ARG A 71 5.21 -4.04 2.87
CA ARG A 71 4.54 -4.27 4.14
C ARG A 71 5.61 -4.51 5.20
N ILE A 72 5.76 -3.56 6.11
CA ILE A 72 6.79 -3.60 7.13
C ILE A 72 6.34 -4.46 8.33
N PRO A 73 7.28 -5.07 9.08
CA PRO A 73 6.93 -5.93 10.21
C PRO A 73 6.40 -5.17 11.44
N ALA A 74 6.69 -3.87 11.51
CA ALA A 74 6.24 -3.06 12.63
C ALA A 74 4.76 -2.75 12.50
N ASN A 75 4.03 -2.94 13.56
CA ASN A 75 2.64 -2.49 13.67
C ASN A 75 2.55 -1.03 14.12
N GLY A 76 1.32 -0.49 14.14
CA GLY A 76 1.08 0.88 14.58
C GLY A 76 1.57 1.15 16.01
N VAL A 77 1.43 0.19 16.91
CA VAL A 77 1.83 0.31 18.33
C VAL A 77 3.33 0.55 18.48
N GLU A 78 4.15 -0.14 17.71
CA GLU A 78 5.61 -0.07 17.79
C GLU A 78 6.18 1.22 17.21
N MET A 79 5.46 1.86 16.29
CA MET A 79 5.87 3.11 15.60
C MET A 79 7.31 3.08 15.06
N ASN A 80 7.72 1.96 14.44
CA ASN A 80 9.09 1.73 13.99
C ASN A 80 9.39 2.42 12.65
N GLN A 81 9.52 3.74 12.68
CA GLN A 81 9.72 4.59 11.48
C GLN A 81 10.95 4.20 10.66
N TYR A 82 11.99 3.64 11.29
CA TYR A 82 13.22 3.27 10.58
C TYR A 82 13.00 2.20 9.51
N LEU A 83 12.05 1.31 9.69
CA LEU A 83 11.71 0.27 8.70
C LEU A 83 11.13 0.91 7.44
N ALA A 84 10.19 1.84 7.60
CA ALA A 84 9.63 2.62 6.49
C ALA A 84 10.72 3.43 5.79
N LYS A 85 11.59 4.11 6.56
CA LYS A 85 12.73 4.86 6.01
C LYS A 85 13.65 3.96 5.18
N GLN A 86 14.01 2.76 5.67
CA GLN A 86 14.85 1.83 4.93
C GLN A 86 14.24 1.41 3.60
N ALA A 87 12.96 1.01 3.59
CA ALA A 87 12.27 0.63 2.36
C ALA A 87 12.16 1.79 1.36
N LEU A 88 11.81 3.00 1.82
CA LEU A 88 11.72 4.19 0.99
C LEU A 88 13.09 4.63 0.45
N ASP A 89 14.16 4.49 1.23
CA ASP A 89 15.53 4.82 0.80
C ASP A 89 16.06 3.82 -0.26
N LEU A 90 15.48 2.61 -0.35
CA LEU A 90 15.71 1.68 -1.46
C LEU A 90 14.94 2.05 -2.73
N GLY A 91 13.87 2.82 -2.60
CA GLY A 91 13.04 3.28 -3.72
C GLY A 91 11.65 2.67 -3.79
N CYS A 92 11.13 2.05 -2.73
CA CYS A 92 9.72 1.71 -2.66
C CYS A 92 8.85 2.96 -2.86
N TYR A 93 7.74 2.80 -3.56
CA TYR A 93 6.75 3.84 -3.80
C TYR A 93 5.61 3.82 -2.76
N GLY A 94 5.67 2.92 -1.79
CA GLY A 94 4.68 2.88 -0.73
C GLY A 94 5.12 2.04 0.46
N ILE A 95 4.46 2.33 1.58
CA ILE A 95 4.57 1.55 2.82
C ILE A 95 3.18 1.14 3.24
N MET A 96 3.03 -0.13 3.56
CA MET A 96 1.84 -0.71 4.14
C MET A 96 2.10 -0.98 5.62
N TRP A 97 1.29 -0.35 6.48
CA TRP A 97 1.42 -0.36 7.93
C TRP A 97 0.37 -1.26 8.54
N PRO A 98 0.76 -2.42 9.12
CA PRO A 98 -0.18 -3.28 9.84
C PRO A 98 -0.63 -2.65 11.17
N HIS A 99 -1.77 -3.11 11.69
CA HIS A 99 -2.29 -2.84 13.03
C HIS A 99 -2.33 -1.35 13.43
N VAL A 100 -2.91 -0.52 12.58
CA VAL A 100 -3.13 0.91 12.88
C VAL A 100 -4.52 1.08 13.48
N SER A 101 -4.57 1.41 14.78
CA SER A 101 -5.82 1.48 15.53
C SER A 101 -6.09 2.87 16.14
N THR A 102 -5.15 3.82 16.04
CA THR A 102 -5.29 5.15 16.65
C THR A 102 -4.82 6.28 15.73
N VAL A 103 -5.31 7.51 15.97
CA VAL A 103 -4.86 8.73 15.27
C VAL A 103 -3.34 8.90 15.37
N ALA A 104 -2.75 8.66 16.55
CA ALA A 104 -1.31 8.81 16.77
C ALA A 104 -0.49 7.82 15.92
N GLN A 105 -0.94 6.57 15.80
CA GLN A 105 -0.31 5.56 14.96
C GLN A 105 -0.41 5.91 13.47
N ALA A 106 -1.59 6.33 13.01
CA ALA A 106 -1.80 6.77 11.65
C ALA A 106 -0.96 8.03 11.31
N TYR A 107 -0.91 9.00 12.24
CA TYR A 107 -0.05 10.17 12.10
C TYR A 107 1.42 9.79 11.96
N ASN A 108 1.91 8.86 12.81
CA ASN A 108 3.25 8.31 12.72
C ASN A 108 3.52 7.66 11.35
N ALA A 109 2.57 6.85 10.85
CA ALA A 109 2.71 6.18 9.55
C ALA A 109 2.89 7.17 8.40
N VAL A 110 2.06 8.20 8.34
CA VAL A 110 2.17 9.25 7.32
C VAL A 110 3.48 10.04 7.50
N SER A 111 3.79 10.49 8.73
CA SER A 111 5.00 11.25 9.04
C SER A 111 6.28 10.51 8.65
N ALA A 112 6.34 9.19 8.88
CA ALA A 112 7.49 8.36 8.54
C ALA A 112 7.74 8.27 7.01
N CYS A 113 6.73 8.48 6.21
CA CYS A 113 6.83 8.49 4.74
C CYS A 113 7.30 9.84 4.18
N ARG A 114 7.37 10.89 4.99
CA ARG A 114 7.58 12.27 4.56
C ARG A 114 8.92 12.85 5.04
N TYR A 115 9.57 13.62 4.18
CA TYR A 115 10.69 14.45 4.61
C TYR A 115 10.21 15.68 5.41
N PRO A 116 11.01 16.17 6.39
CA PRO A 116 10.69 17.37 7.15
C PRO A 116 10.45 18.59 6.24
N ARG A 117 9.46 19.39 6.56
CA ARG A 117 9.15 20.67 5.91
C ARG A 117 9.27 21.81 6.90
N LEU A 118 9.48 23.02 6.41
CA LEU A 118 9.43 24.22 7.26
C LEU A 118 7.99 24.47 7.71
N LYS A 119 7.80 24.81 9.00
CA LYS A 119 6.47 24.99 9.61
C LYS A 119 5.55 26.01 8.89
N HIS A 120 6.12 27.01 8.25
CA HIS A 120 5.39 28.04 7.51
C HIS A 120 5.06 27.64 6.06
N LYS A 121 5.50 26.48 5.60
CA LYS A 121 5.19 26.00 4.25
C LYS A 121 3.87 25.23 4.21
N PRO A 122 3.15 25.29 3.08
CA PRO A 122 1.98 24.45 2.87
C PRO A 122 2.28 22.96 3.08
N LEU A 123 1.26 22.19 3.42
CA LEU A 123 1.36 20.74 3.62
C LEU A 123 2.37 20.35 4.73
N TYR A 124 2.50 21.17 5.77
CA TYR A 124 3.38 20.85 6.90
C TYR A 124 2.91 19.61 7.65
N GLU A 125 1.63 19.54 7.99
CA GLU A 125 1.05 18.43 8.74
C GLU A 125 0.58 17.28 7.83
N PRO A 126 0.75 16.01 8.24
CA PRO A 126 1.57 15.52 9.36
C PRO A 126 3.05 15.84 9.17
N ALA A 127 3.71 16.29 10.24
CA ALA A 127 5.12 16.70 10.17
C ALA A 127 6.02 15.53 9.75
N GLY A 128 6.78 15.71 8.68
CA GLY A 128 7.69 14.68 8.18
C GLY A 128 8.83 14.40 9.15
N ILE A 129 9.17 13.13 9.33
CA ILE A 129 10.26 12.65 10.21
C ILE A 129 11.25 11.73 9.49
N ARG A 130 11.08 11.51 8.18
CA ARG A 130 12.00 10.69 7.38
C ARG A 130 13.39 11.32 7.34
N GLY A 131 14.40 10.56 7.74
CA GLY A 131 15.80 10.99 7.63
C GLY A 131 16.29 11.01 6.18
N ASP A 132 17.28 11.86 5.89
CA ASP A 132 17.82 12.05 4.55
C ASP A 132 18.81 10.95 4.17
N GLY A 133 18.54 10.20 3.12
CA GLY A 133 19.39 9.11 2.61
C GLY A 133 18.92 8.54 1.25
N PRO A 134 18.58 9.38 0.24
CA PRO A 134 17.85 8.90 -0.94
C PRO A 134 18.73 8.29 -2.04
N THR A 135 20.01 8.02 -1.82
CA THR A 135 20.95 7.64 -2.89
C THR A 135 20.49 6.43 -3.72
N HIS A 136 19.93 5.41 -3.08
CA HIS A 136 19.43 4.24 -3.79
C HIS A 136 18.07 4.52 -4.43
N ALA A 137 17.20 5.26 -3.74
CA ALA A 137 15.87 5.61 -4.25
C ALA A 137 15.96 6.48 -5.52
N VAL A 138 16.81 7.49 -5.52
CA VAL A 138 17.08 8.36 -6.70
C VAL A 138 17.49 7.52 -7.90
N ARG A 139 18.40 6.55 -7.70
CA ARG A 139 18.87 5.66 -8.77
C ARG A 139 17.80 4.68 -9.21
N TYR A 140 17.00 4.15 -8.27
CA TYR A 140 15.92 3.22 -8.59
C TYR A 140 14.80 3.91 -9.37
N TRP A 141 14.42 5.12 -8.97
CA TRP A 141 13.41 5.93 -9.67
C TRP A 141 13.91 6.48 -11.02
N GLY A 142 15.22 6.47 -11.27
CA GLY A 142 15.80 6.98 -12.52
C GLY A 142 15.68 8.49 -12.69
N VAL A 143 15.73 9.23 -11.61
CA VAL A 143 15.52 10.68 -11.55
C VAL A 143 16.71 11.39 -10.91
N THR A 144 16.79 12.72 -11.04
CA THR A 144 17.73 13.53 -10.28
C THR A 144 17.33 13.62 -8.79
N ARG A 145 18.24 14.06 -7.94
CA ARG A 145 17.95 14.23 -6.51
C ARG A 145 16.87 15.29 -6.27
N ASP A 146 16.88 16.37 -7.02
CA ASP A 146 15.90 17.44 -6.88
C ASP A 146 14.51 16.99 -7.33
N GLU A 147 14.42 16.25 -8.43
CA GLU A 147 13.18 15.63 -8.89
C GLU A 147 12.65 14.62 -7.86
N TYR A 148 13.54 13.82 -7.26
CA TYR A 148 13.13 12.88 -6.21
C TYR A 148 12.52 13.61 -5.01
N TYR A 149 13.17 14.65 -4.47
CA TYR A 149 12.62 15.40 -3.33
C TYR A 149 11.32 16.13 -3.66
N ALA A 150 11.11 16.55 -4.89
CA ALA A 150 9.85 17.14 -5.32
C ALA A 150 8.69 16.13 -5.33
N ARG A 151 8.98 14.85 -5.56
CA ARG A 151 8.01 13.75 -5.72
C ARG A 151 7.95 12.81 -4.51
N ALA A 152 8.95 12.79 -3.63
CA ALA A 152 9.04 11.89 -2.47
C ALA A 152 8.21 12.41 -1.28
N ASP A 153 6.91 12.60 -1.51
CA ASP A 153 5.92 12.92 -0.49
C ASP A 153 4.67 12.09 -0.70
N VAL A 154 3.78 12.04 0.28
CA VAL A 154 2.61 11.17 0.25
C VAL A 154 1.48 11.74 -0.59
N TRP A 155 0.97 10.91 -1.50
CA TRP A 155 -0.29 11.15 -2.18
C TRP A 155 -1.47 10.64 -1.30
N PRO A 156 -2.63 11.31 -1.23
CA PRO A 156 -3.03 12.49 -2.02
C PRO A 156 -2.70 13.85 -1.36
N LEU A 157 -2.07 13.86 -0.19
CA LEU A 157 -1.74 15.11 0.52
C LEU A 157 -0.91 16.05 -0.36
N ALA A 158 0.18 15.52 -0.95
CA ALA A 158 0.95 16.22 -1.96
C ALA A 158 0.47 15.75 -3.35
N PRO A 159 -0.14 16.62 -4.18
CA PRO A 159 -0.70 16.21 -5.47
C PRO A 159 0.33 15.62 -6.46
N GLN A 160 1.61 15.99 -6.32
CA GLN A 160 2.72 15.44 -7.09
C GLN A 160 3.50 14.37 -6.33
N GLY A 161 3.04 14.01 -5.14
CA GLY A 161 3.64 12.96 -4.34
C GLY A 161 3.44 11.59 -4.99
N GLU A 162 4.49 10.78 -4.96
CA GLU A 162 4.48 9.43 -5.53
C GLU A 162 4.65 8.34 -4.47
N ILE A 163 4.55 8.69 -3.21
CA ILE A 163 4.58 7.72 -2.11
C ILE A 163 3.15 7.48 -1.65
N ILE A 164 2.75 6.21 -1.57
CA ILE A 164 1.48 5.82 -1.00
C ILE A 164 1.66 5.30 0.43
N CYS A 165 0.95 5.90 1.39
CA CYS A 165 0.84 5.39 2.74
C CYS A 165 -0.46 4.59 2.86
N VAL A 166 -0.34 3.27 3.04
CA VAL A 166 -1.46 2.37 3.24
C VAL A 166 -1.48 1.96 4.71
N ILE A 167 -2.62 2.10 5.37
CA ILE A 167 -2.80 1.60 6.74
C ILE A 167 -3.73 0.40 6.75
N LEU A 168 -3.46 -0.60 7.61
CA LEU A 168 -4.36 -1.72 7.83
C LEU A 168 -5.25 -1.43 9.03
N ILE A 169 -6.55 -1.63 8.81
CA ILE A 169 -7.57 -1.64 9.87
C ILE A 169 -8.00 -3.09 10.04
N GLU A 170 -7.71 -3.67 11.18
CA GLU A 170 -7.81 -5.10 11.39
C GLU A 170 -8.20 -5.50 12.83
N ASP A 171 -8.65 -4.50 13.59
CA ASP A 171 -9.19 -4.68 14.94
C ASP A 171 -10.39 -3.76 15.21
N LEU A 172 -11.16 -4.05 16.26
CA LEU A 172 -12.35 -3.29 16.63
C LEU A 172 -12.02 -1.85 17.07
N ALA A 173 -10.85 -1.64 17.68
CA ALA A 173 -10.39 -0.31 18.09
C ALA A 173 -10.09 0.56 16.84
N GLY A 174 -9.46 -0.02 15.83
CA GLY A 174 -9.23 0.63 14.54
C GLY A 174 -10.53 1.01 13.84
N ILE A 175 -11.52 0.13 13.84
CA ILE A 175 -12.86 0.44 13.30
C ILE A 175 -13.50 1.61 14.04
N ALA A 176 -13.50 1.58 15.37
CA ALA A 176 -14.10 2.62 16.19
C ALA A 176 -13.44 3.99 16.00
N ASN A 177 -12.11 4.01 15.82
CA ASN A 177 -11.32 5.23 15.66
C ASN A 177 -11.16 5.67 14.20
N LEU A 178 -11.57 4.89 13.22
CA LEU A 178 -11.35 5.18 11.80
C LEU A 178 -11.90 6.55 11.36
N PRO A 179 -13.09 7.00 11.82
CA PRO A 179 -13.57 8.35 11.47
C PRO A 179 -12.61 9.46 11.94
N ASP A 180 -12.04 9.34 13.13
CA ASP A 180 -11.10 10.33 13.66
C ASP A 180 -9.75 10.22 12.96
N ILE A 181 -9.27 9.02 12.70
CA ILE A 181 -8.04 8.76 11.91
C ILE A 181 -8.14 9.47 10.55
N LEU A 182 -9.21 9.26 9.81
CA LEU A 182 -9.35 9.83 8.45
C LEU A 182 -9.60 11.34 8.46
N ARG A 183 -10.20 11.87 9.55
CA ARG A 183 -10.44 13.31 9.71
C ARG A 183 -9.17 14.06 10.08
N GLU A 184 -8.35 13.50 10.97
CA GLU A 184 -7.22 14.21 11.59
C GLU A 184 -5.89 13.96 10.89
N VAL A 185 -5.78 12.88 10.11
CA VAL A 185 -4.52 12.47 9.47
C VAL A 185 -4.64 12.53 7.95
N PRO A 186 -4.36 13.67 7.33
CA PRO A 186 -4.29 13.76 5.87
C PRO A 186 -3.06 12.99 5.35
N GLY A 187 -3.16 12.45 4.12
CA GLY A 187 -2.06 11.75 3.47
C GLY A 187 -2.12 10.23 3.56
N ILE A 188 -3.18 9.67 4.13
CA ILE A 188 -3.48 8.26 4.00
C ILE A 188 -3.94 8.01 2.56
N GLY A 189 -3.17 7.24 1.80
CA GLY A 189 -3.43 6.95 0.38
C GLY A 189 -4.49 5.86 0.18
N ALA A 190 -4.55 4.90 1.08
CA ALA A 190 -5.59 3.87 1.11
C ALA A 190 -5.68 3.23 2.50
N VAL A 191 -6.83 2.63 2.79
CA VAL A 191 -7.04 1.71 3.91
C VAL A 191 -7.13 0.30 3.36
N LEU A 192 -6.35 -0.64 3.88
CA LEU A 192 -6.55 -2.07 3.61
C LEU A 192 -7.22 -2.72 4.81
N ILE A 193 -8.19 -3.59 4.58
CA ILE A 193 -8.81 -4.35 5.67
C ILE A 193 -7.94 -5.58 5.96
N GLY A 194 -7.48 -5.75 7.20
CA GLY A 194 -6.81 -6.96 7.66
C GLY A 194 -7.84 -8.03 8.08
N GLY A 195 -8.51 -8.62 7.08
CA GLY A 195 -9.65 -9.52 7.31
C GLY A 195 -9.32 -10.76 8.15
N GLY A 196 -8.07 -11.23 8.14
CA GLY A 196 -7.63 -12.36 8.95
C GLY A 196 -7.64 -12.06 10.44
N ASP A 197 -7.00 -10.94 10.83
CA ASP A 197 -6.89 -10.51 12.22
C ASP A 197 -8.24 -10.00 12.76
N LEU A 198 -8.99 -9.28 11.95
CA LEU A 198 -10.36 -8.87 12.28
C LEU A 198 -11.27 -10.09 12.55
N ALA A 199 -11.20 -11.13 11.72
CA ALA A 199 -11.95 -12.36 11.94
C ALA A 199 -11.49 -13.09 13.22
N GLN A 200 -10.19 -13.05 13.53
CA GLN A 200 -9.63 -13.61 14.75
C GLN A 200 -10.17 -12.89 16.00
N GLU A 201 -10.15 -11.55 16.00
CA GLU A 201 -10.65 -10.75 17.14
C GLU A 201 -12.16 -10.93 17.35
N LEU A 202 -12.92 -11.05 16.27
CA LEU A 202 -14.36 -11.30 16.32
C LEU A 202 -14.75 -12.73 16.73
N GLY A 203 -13.77 -13.63 16.91
CA GLY A 203 -14.02 -15.02 17.34
C GLY A 203 -14.34 -15.96 16.18
N TYR A 204 -14.09 -15.56 14.92
CA TYR A 204 -14.34 -16.34 13.72
C TYR A 204 -13.04 -16.55 12.90
N PRO A 205 -11.98 -17.14 13.47
CA PRO A 205 -10.69 -17.26 12.80
C PRO A 205 -10.81 -17.94 11.43
N ARG A 206 -10.20 -17.34 10.40
CA ARG A 206 -10.24 -17.78 8.99
C ARG A 206 -11.62 -17.84 8.34
N GLN A 207 -12.64 -17.21 8.93
CA GLN A 207 -14.00 -17.16 8.41
C GLN A 207 -14.34 -15.72 7.93
N SER A 208 -13.61 -15.20 6.98
CA SER A 208 -13.80 -13.85 6.45
C SER A 208 -15.19 -13.61 5.82
N GLU A 209 -15.86 -14.68 5.40
CA GLU A 209 -17.22 -14.63 4.85
C GLU A 209 -18.32 -14.77 5.93
N HIS A 210 -17.96 -14.92 7.21
CA HIS A 210 -18.94 -14.93 8.30
C HIS A 210 -19.66 -13.57 8.36
N GLU A 211 -20.96 -13.57 8.59
CA GLU A 211 -21.82 -12.36 8.58
C GLU A 211 -21.25 -11.25 9.48
N THR A 212 -20.88 -11.57 10.71
CA THR A 212 -20.31 -10.62 11.67
C THR A 212 -19.02 -9.97 11.16
N VAL A 213 -18.16 -10.74 10.47
CA VAL A 213 -16.90 -10.23 9.90
C VAL A 213 -17.19 -9.33 8.70
N ARG A 214 -18.12 -9.74 7.84
CA ARG A 214 -18.56 -8.94 6.69
C ARG A 214 -19.20 -7.62 7.11
N ASP A 215 -20.02 -7.63 8.17
CA ASP A 215 -20.63 -6.41 8.71
C ASP A 215 -19.56 -5.43 9.23
N ALA A 216 -18.56 -5.93 9.94
CA ALA A 216 -17.42 -5.13 10.39
C ALA A 216 -16.63 -4.56 9.20
N MET A 217 -16.36 -5.36 8.17
CA MET A 217 -15.71 -4.90 6.93
C MET A 217 -16.57 -3.84 6.22
N ALA A 218 -17.89 -4.02 6.14
CA ALA A 218 -18.80 -3.06 5.53
C ALA A 218 -18.81 -1.71 6.27
N GLN A 219 -18.65 -1.72 7.59
CA GLN A 219 -18.50 -0.48 8.37
C GLN A 219 -17.22 0.28 7.97
N ILE A 220 -16.09 -0.40 7.82
CA ILE A 220 -14.84 0.22 7.34
C ILE A 220 -15.05 0.82 5.95
N VAL A 221 -15.65 0.06 5.03
CA VAL A 221 -15.95 0.52 3.66
C VAL A 221 -16.82 1.79 3.68
N SER A 222 -17.89 1.79 4.49
CA SER A 222 -18.79 2.94 4.62
C SER A 222 -18.05 4.19 5.11
N THR A 223 -17.23 4.04 6.14
CA THR A 223 -16.42 5.14 6.67
C THR A 223 -15.42 5.66 5.63
N CYS A 224 -14.70 4.77 4.97
CA CYS A 224 -13.74 5.18 3.94
C CYS A 224 -14.42 5.94 2.77
N LYS A 225 -15.61 5.50 2.36
CA LYS A 225 -16.42 6.22 1.34
C LYS A 225 -16.81 7.62 1.78
N GLU A 226 -17.22 7.79 3.03
CA GLU A 226 -17.59 9.10 3.59
C GLU A 226 -16.43 10.09 3.52
N PHE A 227 -15.22 9.64 3.78
CA PHE A 227 -14.01 10.46 3.75
C PHE A 227 -13.31 10.49 2.37
N GLY A 228 -13.82 9.77 1.37
CA GLY A 228 -13.23 9.73 0.04
C GLY A 228 -11.87 9.02 -0.03
N VAL A 229 -11.57 8.13 0.93
CA VAL A 229 -10.32 7.36 0.98
C VAL A 229 -10.56 5.99 0.34
N PRO A 230 -9.72 5.56 -0.62
CA PRO A 230 -9.81 4.21 -1.21
C PRO A 230 -9.68 3.13 -0.15
N VAL A 231 -10.53 2.10 -0.24
CA VAL A 231 -10.46 0.94 0.65
C VAL A 231 -10.09 -0.33 -0.11
N GLY A 232 -9.24 -1.16 0.50
CA GLY A 232 -8.71 -2.39 -0.04
C GLY A 232 -9.41 -3.64 0.50
N HIS A 233 -9.72 -4.58 -0.39
CA HIS A 233 -10.19 -5.92 -0.05
C HIS A 233 -9.00 -6.89 0.05
N PRO A 234 -8.86 -7.67 1.15
CA PRO A 234 -7.66 -8.46 1.42
C PRO A 234 -7.51 -9.72 0.56
N GLN A 235 -8.59 -10.22 0.02
CA GLN A 235 -8.64 -11.47 -0.78
C GLN A 235 -9.65 -11.34 -1.92
N THR A 236 -9.16 -10.98 -3.11
CA THR A 236 -10.01 -10.83 -4.29
C THR A 236 -9.61 -11.84 -5.36
N ASP A 237 -10.58 -12.56 -5.88
CA ASP A 237 -10.42 -13.53 -6.97
C ASP A 237 -11.59 -13.46 -7.97
N ALA A 238 -11.57 -14.32 -8.99
CA ALA A 238 -12.58 -14.33 -10.03
C ALA A 238 -14.01 -14.66 -9.51
N SER A 239 -14.14 -15.28 -8.34
CA SER A 239 -15.42 -15.66 -7.78
C SER A 239 -16.13 -14.53 -7.02
N ASN A 240 -15.38 -13.54 -6.51
CA ASN A 240 -15.92 -12.49 -5.66
C ASN A 240 -15.74 -11.07 -6.21
N ILE A 241 -15.00 -10.87 -7.31
CA ILE A 241 -14.65 -9.55 -7.81
C ILE A 241 -15.84 -8.65 -8.10
N GLU A 242 -16.91 -9.15 -8.71
CA GLU A 242 -18.09 -8.35 -9.02
C GLU A 242 -18.74 -7.79 -7.75
N ARG A 243 -18.88 -8.64 -6.73
CA ARG A 243 -19.38 -8.25 -5.41
C ARG A 243 -18.46 -7.21 -4.76
N VAL A 244 -17.17 -7.47 -4.71
CA VAL A 244 -16.17 -6.60 -4.10
C VAL A 244 -16.17 -5.21 -4.75
N LEU A 245 -16.24 -5.13 -6.07
CA LEU A 245 -16.34 -3.85 -6.79
C LEU A 245 -17.65 -3.13 -6.50
N ALA A 246 -18.78 -3.86 -6.45
CA ALA A 246 -20.09 -3.29 -6.14
C ALA A 246 -20.16 -2.76 -4.69
N GLU A 247 -19.52 -3.44 -3.73
CA GLU A 247 -19.38 -2.99 -2.35
C GLU A 247 -18.53 -1.71 -2.24
N GLY A 248 -17.70 -1.40 -3.25
CA GLY A 248 -16.97 -0.13 -3.37
C GLY A 248 -15.49 -0.19 -3.05
N TYR A 249 -14.92 -1.37 -2.98
CA TYR A 249 -13.46 -1.52 -2.86
C TYR A 249 -12.75 -1.03 -4.12
N ARG A 250 -11.56 -0.44 -3.95
CA ARG A 250 -10.76 0.14 -5.04
C ARG A 250 -9.29 -0.30 -5.03
N LEU A 251 -8.82 -0.95 -3.97
CA LEU A 251 -7.55 -1.66 -3.92
C LEU A 251 -7.85 -3.14 -3.75
N LEU A 252 -7.55 -3.94 -4.77
CA LEU A 252 -7.86 -5.36 -4.80
C LEU A 252 -6.59 -6.17 -4.57
N ILE A 253 -6.53 -6.89 -3.46
CA ILE A 253 -5.41 -7.80 -3.19
C ILE A 253 -5.77 -9.17 -3.74
N GLY A 254 -5.08 -9.55 -4.83
CA GLY A 254 -5.19 -10.88 -5.42
C GLY A 254 -4.27 -11.88 -4.72
N GLU A 255 -4.64 -13.15 -4.77
CA GLU A 255 -3.72 -14.23 -4.40
C GLU A 255 -2.72 -14.49 -5.53
N ALA A 256 -1.51 -14.97 -5.18
CA ALA A 256 -0.52 -15.39 -6.15
C ALA A 256 -1.03 -16.60 -6.94
N PRO A 257 -1.46 -16.43 -8.19
CA PRO A 257 -1.96 -17.57 -8.94
C PRO A 257 -0.80 -18.41 -9.45
N ARG A 258 -1.04 -19.69 -9.63
CA ARG A 258 -0.11 -20.57 -10.39
C ARG A 258 -0.02 -20.15 -11.87
N SER A 259 -0.93 -19.29 -12.32
CA SER A 259 -0.93 -18.62 -13.61
C SER A 259 -1.58 -17.24 -13.49
N PHE A 260 -1.27 -16.31 -14.37
CA PHE A 260 -1.89 -14.98 -14.37
C PHE A 260 -3.36 -14.95 -14.83
N ALA A 261 -3.96 -16.10 -15.12
CA ALA A 261 -5.33 -16.16 -15.64
C ALA A 261 -6.35 -15.50 -14.70
N ALA A 262 -6.23 -15.72 -13.38
CA ALA A 262 -7.11 -15.06 -12.40
C ALA A 262 -6.93 -13.53 -12.39
N LEU A 263 -5.69 -13.04 -12.48
CA LEU A 263 -5.40 -11.60 -12.53
C LEU A 263 -5.88 -10.96 -13.84
N GLN A 264 -5.78 -11.69 -14.95
CA GLN A 264 -6.33 -11.25 -16.23
C GLN A 264 -7.86 -11.16 -16.19
N ALA A 265 -8.54 -12.12 -15.54
CA ALA A 265 -9.97 -12.07 -15.31
C ALA A 265 -10.38 -10.87 -14.44
N LEU A 266 -9.63 -10.57 -13.37
CA LEU A 266 -9.81 -9.39 -12.54
C LEU A 266 -9.68 -8.09 -13.39
N ARG A 267 -8.68 -8.01 -14.23
CA ARG A 267 -8.46 -6.84 -15.11
C ARG A 267 -9.60 -6.67 -16.12
N SER A 268 -10.06 -7.77 -16.72
CA SER A 268 -11.16 -7.74 -17.70
C SER A 268 -12.52 -7.41 -17.09
N ALA A 269 -12.72 -7.72 -15.79
CA ALA A 269 -13.94 -7.39 -15.06
C ALA A 269 -13.94 -5.93 -14.55
N SER A 270 -12.78 -5.25 -14.58
CA SER A 270 -12.69 -3.82 -14.24
C SER A 270 -13.30 -3.01 -15.39
N PRO A 271 -14.22 -2.05 -15.13
CA PRO A 271 -14.82 -1.26 -16.20
C PRO A 271 -13.75 -0.50 -16.97
N GLU A 272 -13.73 -0.65 -18.29
CA GLU A 272 -13.00 0.26 -19.18
C GLU A 272 -13.75 1.60 -19.23
N ASN A 273 -13.01 2.70 -19.17
CA ASN A 273 -13.56 4.03 -19.39
C ASN A 273 -13.86 4.29 -20.87
#